data_0506e754746584f4e7444cb974f8262e
#
_entry.id   0506e754746584f4e7444cb974f8262e
#
_cell.length_a   1.000
_cell.length_b   1.000
_cell.length_c   1.000
_cell.angle_alpha   90.00
_cell.angle_beta   90.00
_cell.angle_gamma   90.00
#
_symmetry.space_group_name_H-M   'P 1'
#
loop_
_entity.id
_entity.type
_entity.pdbx_description
1 polymer ?
#
loop_
_entity_poly.entity_id
_entity_poly.type
_entity_poly.pdbx_seq_one_letter_code
_entity_poly.pdbx_strand_id
1 'polypeptide(L)'
;MGAHKADLFRYCYLYEFGGIYLDIKTELIKDIDTIFNKKSINLYTVICNSKECIYQGIIATVPKNPIFIDLINHILISVKTPINDYHIFTKYFYNKLKEIYGLEKLINGKMVSLNLNTYLFNEECTINLNDCNDGLDRYGFCCHVYDNGEQIIKIRYSDYPWLGVAK
;
A
#
# COMPACT_ATOMS: atom_id res chain seq x y z
N MET A 1 14.72 8.84 -9.66
CA MET A 1 13.26 8.56 -9.51
C MET A 1 12.93 7.09 -9.75
N GLY A 2 13.58 6.17 -9.03
CA GLY A 2 13.34 4.72 -9.14
C GLY A 2 11.98 4.31 -8.59
N ALA A 3 11.53 4.92 -7.49
CA ALA A 3 10.27 4.58 -6.83
C ALA A 3 9.04 4.76 -7.75
N HIS A 4 8.94 5.88 -8.47
CA HIS A 4 7.81 6.13 -9.37
C HIS A 4 7.78 5.18 -10.58
N LYS A 5 8.95 4.66 -11.01
CA LYS A 5 8.99 3.59 -12.04
C LYS A 5 8.48 2.28 -11.46
N ALA A 6 8.80 1.98 -10.20
CA ALA A 6 8.28 0.81 -9.51
C ALA A 6 6.75 0.91 -9.32
N ASP A 7 6.22 2.11 -9.02
CA ASP A 7 4.77 2.33 -8.92
C ASP A 7 4.07 2.04 -10.25
N LEU A 8 4.59 2.59 -11.36
CA LEU A 8 4.03 2.32 -12.68
C LEU A 8 4.09 0.83 -13.04
N PHE A 9 5.26 0.19 -12.81
CA PHE A 9 5.43 -1.24 -13.10
C PHE A 9 4.42 -2.09 -12.32
N ARG A 10 4.29 -1.89 -10.99
CA ARG A 10 3.37 -2.67 -10.17
C ARG A 10 1.92 -2.51 -10.60
N TYR A 11 1.51 -1.29 -10.97
CA TYR A 11 0.15 -1.04 -11.44
C TYR A 11 -0.14 -1.70 -12.78
N CYS A 12 0.79 -1.60 -13.76
CA CYS A 12 0.64 -2.27 -15.05
C CYS A 12 0.59 -3.79 -14.89
N TYR A 13 1.49 -4.37 -14.06
CA TYR A 13 1.54 -5.80 -13.82
C TYR A 13 0.25 -6.30 -13.15
N LEU A 14 -0.16 -5.63 -12.07
CA LEU A 14 -1.38 -5.99 -11.34
C LEU A 14 -2.65 -5.80 -12.16
N TYR A 15 -2.70 -4.78 -13.02
CA TYR A 15 -3.81 -4.63 -13.97
C TYR A 15 -3.87 -5.82 -14.94
N GLU A 16 -2.74 -6.22 -15.52
CA GLU A 16 -2.73 -7.27 -16.54
C GLU A 16 -2.99 -8.66 -15.95
N PHE A 17 -2.30 -8.99 -14.88
CA PHE A 17 -2.25 -10.35 -14.36
C PHE A 17 -2.97 -10.54 -13.02
N GLY A 18 -3.28 -9.48 -12.29
CA GLY A 18 -3.72 -9.58 -10.90
C GLY A 18 -2.63 -10.15 -9.99
N GLY A 19 -3.06 -10.77 -8.90
CA GLY A 19 -2.17 -11.43 -7.95
C GLY A 19 -1.83 -10.55 -6.75
N ILE A 20 -0.75 -10.88 -6.07
CA ILE A 20 -0.30 -10.25 -4.84
C ILE A 20 1.09 -9.63 -5.07
N TYR A 21 1.19 -8.33 -4.89
CA TYR A 21 2.44 -7.59 -4.88
C TYR A 21 2.86 -7.32 -3.43
N LEU A 22 4.11 -7.66 -3.13
CA LEU A 22 4.74 -7.37 -1.85
C LEU A 22 6.09 -6.69 -2.09
N ASP A 23 6.36 -5.60 -1.40
CA ASP A 23 7.70 -5.00 -1.36
C ASP A 23 8.67 -5.97 -0.68
N ILE A 24 9.92 -5.97 -1.10
CA ILE A 24 10.99 -6.82 -0.55
C ILE A 24 11.20 -6.66 0.97
N LYS A 25 10.81 -5.52 1.51
CA LYS A 25 10.85 -5.23 2.95
C LYS A 25 9.66 -5.78 3.75
N THR A 26 8.76 -6.51 3.09
CA THR A 26 7.53 -7.05 3.69
C THR A 26 7.78 -8.47 4.19
N GLU A 27 7.51 -8.71 5.47
CA GLU A 27 7.55 -10.04 6.09
C GLU A 27 6.16 -10.46 6.51
N LEU A 28 5.68 -11.60 5.98
CA LEU A 28 4.38 -12.16 6.36
C LEU A 28 4.50 -12.83 7.74
N ILE A 29 3.64 -12.46 8.67
CA ILE A 29 3.53 -13.10 10.00
C ILE A 29 2.50 -14.23 9.97
N LYS A 30 1.54 -14.12 9.04
CA LYS A 30 0.52 -15.14 8.80
C LYS A 30 0.60 -15.65 7.38
N ASP A 31 0.03 -16.83 7.16
CA ASP A 31 -0.05 -17.43 5.85
C ASP A 31 -0.81 -16.51 4.88
N ILE A 32 -0.31 -16.45 3.65
CA ILE A 32 -0.83 -15.60 2.58
C ILE A 32 -2.32 -15.85 2.32
N ASP A 33 -2.73 -17.12 2.37
CA ASP A 33 -4.13 -17.51 2.18
C ASP A 33 -5.02 -17.07 3.35
N THR A 34 -4.47 -16.89 4.52
CA THR A 34 -5.19 -16.36 5.68
C THR A 34 -5.42 -14.84 5.55
N ILE A 35 -4.42 -14.13 5.02
CA ILE A 35 -4.49 -12.67 4.87
C ILE A 35 -5.45 -12.27 3.75
N PHE A 36 -5.38 -12.94 2.58
CA PHE A 36 -6.06 -12.52 1.35
C PHE A 36 -7.25 -13.41 0.95
N ASN A 37 -7.94 -14.04 1.90
CA ASN A 37 -9.02 -15.01 1.64
C ASN A 37 -10.45 -14.48 1.79
N LYS A 38 -10.63 -13.19 2.00
CA LYS A 38 -11.98 -12.66 2.25
C LYS A 38 -12.84 -12.72 1.00
N LYS A 39 -14.02 -13.31 1.13
CA LYS A 39 -14.93 -13.55 -0.01
C LYS A 39 -15.35 -12.26 -0.71
N SER A 40 -15.38 -12.33 -2.04
CA SER A 40 -15.84 -11.24 -2.91
C SER A 40 -15.02 -9.95 -2.80
N ILE A 41 -13.76 -10.01 -2.43
CA ILE A 41 -12.85 -8.88 -2.45
C ILE A 41 -12.08 -8.87 -3.78
N ASN A 42 -12.07 -7.70 -4.45
CA ASN A 42 -11.36 -7.49 -5.70
C ASN A 42 -10.02 -6.78 -5.51
N LEU A 43 -9.86 -6.09 -4.37
CA LEU A 43 -8.66 -5.31 -4.05
C LEU A 43 -8.37 -5.39 -2.56
N TYR A 44 -7.14 -5.71 -2.21
CA TYR A 44 -6.59 -5.54 -0.87
C TYR A 44 -5.46 -4.53 -0.92
N THR A 45 -5.42 -3.63 0.02
CA THR A 45 -4.31 -2.70 0.20
C THR A 45 -4.27 -2.17 1.64
N VAL A 46 -3.36 -1.23 1.93
CA VAL A 46 -3.07 -0.78 3.29
C VAL A 46 -3.21 0.74 3.37
N ILE A 47 -3.94 1.24 4.35
CA ILE A 47 -3.95 2.66 4.69
C ILE A 47 -2.63 2.95 5.43
N CYS A 48 -1.86 3.94 4.95
CA CYS A 48 -0.63 4.38 5.61
C CYS A 48 -0.91 4.86 7.05
N ASN A 49 0.08 4.80 7.89
CA ASN A 49 0.04 5.36 9.24
C ASN A 49 -0.34 6.87 9.27
N SER A 50 0.03 7.63 8.23
CA SER A 50 -0.39 9.04 8.06
C SER A 50 -1.89 9.22 7.79
N LYS A 51 -2.61 8.12 7.46
CA LYS A 51 -4.06 8.04 7.19
C LYS A 51 -4.57 8.86 6.00
N GLU A 52 -3.67 9.35 5.14
CA GLU A 52 -4.02 10.11 3.93
C GLU A 52 -3.34 9.57 2.68
N CYS A 53 -2.77 8.38 2.76
CA CYS A 53 -2.16 7.69 1.63
C CYS A 53 -2.39 6.18 1.71
N ILE A 54 -2.14 5.51 0.59
CA ILE A 54 -2.09 4.05 0.50
C ILE A 54 -0.64 3.60 0.56
N TYR A 55 -0.32 2.68 1.45
CA TYR A 55 0.96 1.99 1.46
C TYR A 55 0.99 0.97 0.31
N GLN A 56 1.71 1.32 -0.73
CA GLN A 56 1.74 0.56 -1.99
C GLN A 56 2.65 -0.67 -1.96
N GLY A 57 3.32 -0.91 -0.85
CA GLY A 57 4.16 -2.10 -0.66
C GLY A 57 3.39 -3.40 -0.48
N ILE A 58 2.05 -3.32 -0.37
CA ILE A 58 1.17 -4.48 -0.23
C ILE A 58 -0.11 -4.21 -1.02
N ILE A 59 -0.29 -4.92 -2.13
CA ILE A 59 -1.48 -4.84 -2.97
C ILE A 59 -1.82 -6.24 -3.46
N ALA A 60 -3.06 -6.69 -3.24
CA ALA A 60 -3.57 -7.89 -3.89
C ALA A 60 -4.84 -7.55 -4.67
N THR A 61 -4.97 -8.07 -5.89
CA THR A 61 -6.10 -7.72 -6.76
C THR A 61 -6.41 -8.81 -7.78
N VAL A 62 -7.65 -8.80 -8.28
CA VAL A 62 -8.03 -9.55 -9.47
C VAL A 62 -7.46 -8.88 -10.73
N PRO A 63 -7.21 -9.62 -11.83
CA PRO A 63 -6.76 -9.01 -13.07
C PRO A 63 -7.82 -8.06 -13.64
N LYS A 64 -7.36 -7.08 -14.44
CA LYS A 64 -8.21 -6.07 -15.10
C LYS A 64 -9.06 -5.22 -14.14
N ASN A 65 -8.63 -5.07 -12.91
CA ASN A 65 -9.28 -4.19 -11.96
C ASN A 65 -9.18 -2.71 -12.45
N PRO A 66 -10.32 -2.05 -12.72
CA PRO A 66 -10.35 -0.76 -13.43
C PRO A 66 -9.65 0.38 -12.69
N ILE A 67 -9.53 0.31 -11.36
CA ILE A 67 -8.85 1.36 -10.60
C ILE A 67 -7.40 1.56 -11.06
N PHE A 68 -6.71 0.49 -11.51
CA PHE A 68 -5.33 0.59 -11.97
C PHE A 68 -5.19 1.39 -13.27
N ILE A 69 -6.22 1.46 -14.12
CA ILE A 69 -6.21 2.33 -15.31
C ILE A 69 -6.12 3.80 -14.87
N ASP A 70 -6.93 4.19 -13.88
CA ASP A 70 -6.90 5.55 -13.33
C ASP A 70 -5.54 5.89 -12.72
N LEU A 71 -4.97 4.95 -11.94
CA LEU A 71 -3.66 5.12 -11.31
C LEU A 71 -2.54 5.24 -12.34
N ILE A 72 -2.54 4.39 -13.37
CA ILE A 72 -1.57 4.43 -14.48
C ILE A 72 -1.67 5.76 -15.22
N ASN A 73 -2.89 6.17 -15.62
CA ASN A 73 -3.12 7.42 -16.33
C ASN A 73 -2.66 8.63 -15.50
N HIS A 74 -2.90 8.63 -14.20
CA HIS A 74 -2.42 9.68 -13.32
C HIS A 74 -0.89 9.78 -13.31
N ILE A 75 -0.17 8.65 -13.25
CA ILE A 75 1.29 8.64 -13.36
C ILE A 75 1.73 9.21 -14.71
N LEU A 76 1.16 8.72 -15.82
CA LEU A 76 1.54 9.14 -17.18
C LEU A 76 1.31 10.65 -17.45
N ILE A 77 0.30 11.22 -16.81
CA ILE A 77 0.05 12.67 -16.88
C ILE A 77 1.05 13.42 -15.99
N SER A 78 1.24 12.96 -14.75
CA SER A 78 2.08 13.65 -13.77
C SER A 78 3.55 13.71 -14.13
N VAL A 79 4.09 12.69 -14.83
CA VAL A 79 5.51 12.68 -15.24
C VAL A 79 5.87 13.70 -16.33
N LYS A 80 4.89 14.38 -16.91
CA LYS A 80 5.12 15.47 -17.88
C LYS A 80 5.61 16.77 -17.22
N THR A 81 5.49 16.86 -15.90
CA THR A 81 5.94 18.00 -15.08
C THR A 81 6.89 17.50 -13.99
N PRO A 82 7.78 18.34 -13.46
CA PRO A 82 8.63 17.98 -12.33
C PRO A 82 7.77 17.53 -11.13
N ILE A 83 8.04 16.33 -10.60
CA ILE A 83 7.35 15.80 -9.44
C ILE A 83 8.17 16.14 -8.20
N ASN A 84 7.63 16.98 -7.33
CA ASN A 84 8.27 17.42 -6.08
C ASN A 84 7.73 16.68 -4.84
N ASP A 85 6.55 16.03 -4.93
CA ASP A 85 5.98 15.24 -3.85
C ASP A 85 6.22 13.75 -4.08
N TYR A 86 7.03 13.13 -3.22
CA TYR A 86 7.29 11.70 -3.25
C TYR A 86 6.00 10.86 -3.10
N HIS A 87 5.02 11.38 -2.33
CA HIS A 87 3.77 10.69 -2.02
C HIS A 87 2.63 10.98 -2.99
N ILE A 88 2.87 11.64 -4.11
CA ILE A 88 1.82 12.06 -5.05
C ILE A 88 0.93 10.88 -5.49
N PHE A 89 1.51 9.72 -5.80
CA PHE A 89 0.77 8.55 -6.29
C PHE A 89 0.07 7.78 -5.17
N THR A 90 0.66 7.71 -3.98
CA THR A 90 0.06 7.08 -2.81
C THR A 90 -1.16 7.87 -2.31
N LYS A 91 -1.08 9.20 -2.34
CA LYS A 91 -2.18 10.12 -2.01
C LYS A 91 -3.29 10.07 -3.08
N TYR A 92 -2.90 10.03 -4.36
CA TYR A 92 -3.89 9.90 -5.44
C TYR A 92 -4.69 8.61 -5.30
N PHE A 93 -4.02 7.48 -5.03
CA PHE A 93 -4.70 6.20 -4.81
C PHE A 93 -5.70 6.28 -3.65
N TYR A 94 -5.29 6.87 -2.51
CA TYR A 94 -6.16 7.11 -1.37
C TYR A 94 -7.40 7.93 -1.75
N ASN A 95 -7.20 9.06 -2.43
CA ASN A 95 -8.29 9.94 -2.84
C ASN A 95 -9.22 9.27 -3.86
N LYS A 96 -8.67 8.45 -4.77
CA LYS A 96 -9.48 7.70 -5.73
C LYS A 96 -10.39 6.68 -5.05
N LEU A 97 -9.90 5.98 -4.04
CA LEU A 97 -10.74 5.09 -3.23
C LEU A 97 -11.82 5.88 -2.48
N LYS A 98 -11.48 7.03 -1.89
CA LYS A 98 -12.48 7.90 -1.26
C LYS A 98 -13.60 8.30 -2.22
N GLU A 99 -13.25 8.70 -3.43
CA GLU A 99 -14.21 9.07 -4.49
C GLU A 99 -15.13 7.90 -4.83
N ILE A 100 -14.57 6.70 -5.07
CA ILE A 100 -15.33 5.49 -5.42
C ILE A 100 -16.36 5.13 -4.35
N TYR A 101 -16.02 5.31 -3.07
CA TYR A 101 -16.90 4.95 -1.96
C TYR A 101 -17.74 6.11 -1.41
N GLY A 102 -17.54 7.34 -1.91
CA GLY A 102 -18.24 8.52 -1.43
C GLY A 102 -17.91 8.86 0.03
N LEU A 103 -16.67 8.64 0.46
CA LEU A 103 -16.25 8.80 1.85
C LEU A 103 -15.33 10.01 2.03
N GLU A 104 -15.47 10.68 3.17
CA GLU A 104 -14.50 11.71 3.57
C GLU A 104 -13.18 11.12 4.03
N LYS A 105 -13.19 9.90 4.59
CA LYS A 105 -12.02 9.19 5.09
C LYS A 105 -12.17 7.69 4.89
N LEU A 106 -11.09 7.03 4.49
CA LEU A 106 -11.02 5.57 4.43
C LEU A 106 -10.91 4.97 5.84
N ILE A 107 -11.54 3.82 6.01
CA ILE A 107 -11.50 3.04 7.26
C ILE A 107 -11.02 1.63 6.99
N ASN A 108 -10.45 1.00 8.01
CA ASN A 108 -10.06 -0.42 7.97
C ASN A 108 -11.29 -1.31 7.72
N GLY A 109 -11.09 -2.40 7.01
CA GLY A 109 -12.10 -3.42 6.77
C GLY A 109 -12.64 -3.44 5.35
N LYS A 110 -13.79 -4.10 5.21
CA LYS A 110 -14.43 -4.31 3.90
C LYS A 110 -15.22 -3.08 3.47
N MET A 111 -14.95 -2.63 2.25
CA MET A 111 -15.68 -1.57 1.56
C MET A 111 -16.29 -2.12 0.28
N VAL A 112 -17.54 -1.80 0.02
CA VAL A 112 -18.31 -2.35 -1.09
C VAL A 112 -18.84 -1.22 -1.96
N SER A 113 -18.66 -1.33 -3.27
CA SER A 113 -19.33 -0.51 -4.28
C SER A 113 -19.85 -1.41 -5.42
N LEU A 114 -20.54 -0.83 -6.38
CA LEU A 114 -21.08 -1.58 -7.52
C LEU A 114 -19.98 -2.31 -8.32
N ASN A 115 -18.79 -1.71 -8.44
CA ASN A 115 -17.75 -2.18 -9.34
C ASN A 115 -16.45 -2.60 -8.62
N LEU A 116 -16.34 -2.29 -7.32
CA LEU A 116 -15.11 -2.53 -6.57
C LEU A 116 -15.43 -2.90 -5.12
N ASN A 117 -15.00 -4.08 -4.71
CA ASN A 117 -15.00 -4.50 -3.32
C ASN A 117 -13.56 -4.47 -2.81
N THR A 118 -13.27 -3.60 -1.89
CA THR A 118 -11.92 -3.43 -1.33
C THR A 118 -11.89 -3.87 0.12
N TYR A 119 -10.77 -4.48 0.53
CA TYR A 119 -10.44 -4.69 1.93
C TYR A 119 -9.20 -3.88 2.28
N LEU A 120 -9.32 -3.02 3.27
CA LEU A 120 -8.26 -2.13 3.71
C LEU A 120 -7.70 -2.60 5.04
N PHE A 121 -6.39 -2.83 5.08
CA PHE A 121 -5.62 -3.00 6.31
C PHE A 121 -5.13 -1.65 6.80
N ASN A 122 -4.63 -1.58 8.04
CA ASN A 122 -3.96 -0.40 8.59
C ASN A 122 -2.46 -0.65 8.76
N GLU A 123 -1.65 0.32 8.34
CA GLU A 123 -0.28 0.44 8.81
C GLU A 123 -0.27 1.22 10.13
N GLU A 124 0.46 0.71 11.11
CA GLU A 124 0.72 1.38 12.36
C GLU A 124 2.23 1.41 12.61
N CYS A 125 2.75 2.58 12.94
CA CYS A 125 4.16 2.78 13.24
C CYS A 125 4.31 3.27 14.69
N THR A 126 5.23 2.67 15.42
CA THR A 126 5.57 3.05 16.79
C THR A 126 7.05 3.39 16.91
N ILE A 127 7.39 4.21 17.91
CA ILE A 127 8.76 4.48 18.35
C ILE A 127 9.11 3.69 19.60
N ASN A 128 8.19 2.87 20.12
CA ASN A 128 8.39 2.11 21.34
C ASN A 128 9.16 0.82 21.05
N LEU A 129 10.37 0.72 21.59
CA LEU A 129 11.24 -0.47 21.44
C LEU A 129 10.61 -1.75 21.99
N ASN A 130 9.68 -1.66 22.95
CA ASN A 130 9.03 -2.85 23.50
C ASN A 130 8.06 -3.50 22.50
N ASP A 131 7.58 -2.73 21.52
CA ASP A 131 6.68 -3.21 20.46
C ASP A 131 7.46 -3.67 19.22
N CYS A 132 8.80 -3.55 19.24
CA CYS A 132 9.70 -3.76 18.10
C CYS A 132 10.81 -4.75 18.46
N ASN A 133 10.50 -6.04 18.42
CA ASN A 133 11.46 -7.10 18.77
C ASN A 133 12.76 -7.08 17.95
N ASP A 134 12.74 -6.48 16.74
CA ASP A 134 13.90 -6.40 15.85
C ASP A 134 14.51 -4.99 15.80
N GLY A 135 14.12 -4.11 16.72
CA GLY A 135 14.59 -2.73 16.79
C GLY A 135 13.84 -1.75 15.90
N LEU A 136 14.18 -0.49 16.05
CA LEU A 136 13.62 0.60 15.24
C LEU A 136 14.37 0.71 13.91
N ASP A 137 13.69 1.20 12.89
CA ASP A 137 14.34 1.56 11.65
C ASP A 137 15.28 2.77 11.85
N ARG A 138 16.00 3.15 10.80
CA ARG A 138 16.94 4.29 10.86
C ARG A 138 16.28 5.63 11.12
N TYR A 139 14.96 5.73 10.98
CA TYR A 139 14.18 6.92 11.32
C TYR A 139 13.59 6.85 12.73
N GLY A 140 13.87 5.77 13.46
CA GLY A 140 13.35 5.55 14.80
C GLY A 140 11.94 5.00 14.84
N PHE A 141 11.47 4.34 13.77
CA PHE A 141 10.14 3.74 13.69
C PHE A 141 10.21 2.22 13.51
N CYS A 142 9.13 1.57 13.93
CA CYS A 142 8.83 0.19 13.64
C CYS A 142 7.39 0.15 13.11
N CYS A 143 7.22 -0.35 11.89
CA CYS A 143 5.93 -0.32 11.22
C CYS A 143 5.42 -1.74 10.96
N HIS A 144 4.13 -1.94 11.21
CA HIS A 144 3.45 -3.19 11.01
C HIS A 144 2.10 -2.96 10.35
N VAL A 145 1.55 -4.02 9.74
CA VAL A 145 0.21 -4.00 9.18
C VAL A 145 -0.72 -4.84 10.04
N TYR A 146 -1.87 -4.28 10.33
CA TYR A 146 -2.88 -4.86 11.18
C TYR A 146 -4.20 -5.11 10.44
N ASP A 147 -4.84 -6.24 10.76
CA ASP A 147 -6.22 -6.56 10.41
C ASP A 147 -7.05 -6.66 11.69
N ASN A 148 -7.98 -5.73 11.91
CA ASN A 148 -8.84 -5.70 13.11
C ASN A 148 -8.07 -5.81 14.44
N GLY A 149 -6.92 -5.12 14.53
CA GLY A 149 -6.07 -5.11 15.75
C GLY A 149 -5.10 -6.30 15.84
N GLU A 150 -5.14 -7.25 14.92
CA GLU A 150 -4.19 -8.34 14.85
C GLU A 150 -3.07 -8.03 13.85
N GLN A 151 -1.81 -8.16 14.27
CA GLN A 151 -0.66 -7.98 13.41
C GLN A 151 -0.57 -9.13 12.40
N ILE A 152 -0.52 -8.78 11.11
CA ILE A 152 -0.49 -9.75 10.01
C ILE A 152 0.77 -9.68 9.17
N ILE A 153 1.39 -8.51 9.08
CA ILE A 153 2.58 -8.25 8.28
C ILE A 153 3.50 -7.29 9.02
N LYS A 154 4.81 -7.50 8.89
CA LYS A 154 5.86 -6.64 9.38
C LYS A 154 6.55 -5.92 8.23
N ILE A 155 6.86 -4.65 8.40
CA ILE A 155 7.57 -3.84 7.42
C ILE A 155 8.97 -3.54 7.94
N ARG A 156 9.99 -4.06 7.25
CA ARG A 156 11.41 -3.91 7.62
C ARG A 156 12.03 -2.72 6.88
N TYR A 157 11.73 -1.51 7.29
CA TYR A 157 12.30 -0.32 6.67
C TYR A 157 13.83 -0.21 6.82
N SER A 158 14.40 -0.76 7.89
CA SER A 158 15.84 -0.78 8.17
C SER A 158 16.64 -1.59 7.15
N ASP A 159 16.05 -2.61 6.56
CA ASP A 159 16.73 -3.55 5.67
C ASP A 159 16.80 -3.04 4.22
N TYR A 160 16.27 -1.86 3.96
CA TYR A 160 16.20 -1.33 2.60
C TYR A 160 17.47 -0.58 2.21
N PRO A 161 18.24 -1.08 1.19
CA PRO A 161 19.56 -0.55 0.87
C PRO A 161 19.57 0.75 0.05
N TRP A 162 18.44 1.40 -0.20
CA TRP A 162 18.35 2.52 -1.13
C TRP A 162 19.02 3.82 -0.66
N LEU A 163 19.95 3.69 0.18
CA LEU A 163 20.17 4.75 1.10
C LEU A 163 21.60 5.18 1.22
N GLY A 164 22.41 4.72 0.31
CA GLY A 164 23.70 5.29 0.02
C GLY A 164 23.65 6.59 -0.81
N VAL A 165 22.49 7.18 -1.06
CA VAL A 165 22.35 8.34 -1.96
C VAL A 165 21.79 9.54 -1.21
N ALA A 166 22.42 9.92 -0.14
CA ALA A 166 22.32 11.25 0.41
C ALA A 166 23.59 11.53 1.20
N LYS A 167 24.64 11.80 0.49
CA LYS A 167 25.71 12.65 0.94
C LYS A 167 25.88 13.78 -0.05
#